data_a92c9bbaf2e8310a568ccb292fd6a991
#
_entry.id   a92c9bbaf2e8310a568ccb292fd6a991
#
_cell.length_a   1.000
_cell.length_b   1.000
_cell.length_c   1.000
_cell.angle_alpha   90.00
_cell.angle_beta   90.00
_cell.angle_gamma   90.00
#
_symmetry.space_group_name_H-M   'P 1'
#
loop_
_entity.id
_entity.type
_entity.pdbx_description
1 polymer ?
#
loop_
_entity_poly.entity_id
_entity_poly.type
_entity_poly.pdbx_seq_one_letter_code
_entity_poly.pdbx_strand_id
1 'polypeptide(L)'
;LTTAKKELTKSLDKSYELYNALLKLMIELTDVQDLRLDEAKHKFLPTEEDLNPNMRFVENEFVKRLRADQTLADFVDDKKINWRDDELFVRLLLDKILRSEEYQEYMEMPKTSLVRDGEVWYQLMKKVVLPDENLLEHLQSMSVYYTDDDLQIIGQFVMKTIRRFEDEEAQPILPQYKNDDDSKFGEQLFSKAVAEMEENNSYIDQFVKTEKWDVERIALMDRVVMCTALTEIRNYPSIPVNVSLNEYIELAKDYSTPRSGQFVNGILNAVVNKLRADKVIIK
;
A
#
# COMPACT_ATOMS: atom_id res chain seq x y z
N LEU A 1 -5.50 22.02 -14.33
CA LEU A 1 -5.85 20.63 -14.63
C LEU A 1 -4.65 19.77 -15.04
N THR A 2 -3.87 20.19 -16.02
CA THR A 2 -2.73 19.40 -16.55
C THR A 2 -1.68 19.10 -15.48
N THR A 3 -1.31 20.07 -14.64
CA THR A 3 -0.35 19.89 -13.53
C THR A 3 -0.88 18.93 -12.48
N ALA A 4 -2.14 19.09 -12.07
CA ALA A 4 -2.75 18.23 -11.06
C ALA A 4 -2.88 16.77 -11.55
N LYS A 5 -3.19 16.54 -12.83
CA LYS A 5 -3.18 15.19 -13.40
C LYS A 5 -1.78 14.55 -13.36
N LYS A 6 -0.75 15.32 -13.69
CA LYS A 6 0.63 14.83 -13.60
C LYS A 6 1.01 14.46 -12.15
N GLU A 7 0.60 15.27 -11.18
CA GLU A 7 0.84 14.97 -9.77
C GLU A 7 0.08 13.72 -9.31
N LEU A 8 -1.18 13.52 -9.74
CA LEU A 8 -1.93 12.30 -9.48
C LEU A 8 -1.23 11.06 -10.06
N THR A 9 -0.84 11.11 -11.35
CA THR A 9 -0.12 10.00 -11.98
C THR A 9 1.18 9.70 -11.24
N LYS A 10 1.94 10.73 -10.88
CA LYS A 10 3.18 10.59 -10.13
C LYS A 10 2.97 9.97 -8.74
N SER A 11 1.88 10.34 -8.05
CA SER A 11 1.52 9.73 -6.76
C SER A 11 1.22 8.23 -6.91
N LEU A 12 0.45 7.84 -7.93
CA LEU A 12 0.15 6.44 -8.21
C LEU A 12 1.41 5.64 -8.58
N ASP A 13 2.30 6.23 -9.38
CA ASP A 13 3.59 5.62 -9.71
C ASP A 13 4.46 5.42 -8.46
N LYS A 14 4.46 6.38 -7.53
CA LYS A 14 5.19 6.29 -6.27
C LYS A 14 4.64 5.21 -5.35
N SER A 15 3.34 4.99 -5.31
CA SER A 15 2.76 3.87 -4.55
C SER A 15 3.24 2.51 -5.10
N TYR A 16 3.36 2.38 -6.43
CA TYR A 16 3.92 1.16 -7.03
C TYR A 16 5.43 1.03 -6.84
N GLU A 17 6.17 2.14 -6.83
CA GLU A 17 7.59 2.14 -6.44
C GLU A 17 7.75 1.66 -4.99
N LEU A 18 6.89 2.11 -4.06
CA LEU A 18 6.90 1.64 -2.66
C LEU A 18 6.67 0.13 -2.55
N TYR A 19 5.71 -0.41 -3.32
CA TYR A 19 5.47 -1.85 -3.37
C TYR A 19 6.73 -2.63 -3.75
N ASN A 20 7.40 -2.23 -4.83
CA ASN A 20 8.62 -2.89 -5.27
C ASN A 20 9.80 -2.63 -4.32
N ALA A 21 9.86 -1.46 -3.68
CA ALA A 21 10.88 -1.16 -2.68
C ALA A 21 10.76 -2.05 -1.45
N LEU A 22 9.55 -2.32 -0.96
CA LEU A 22 9.32 -3.23 0.17
C LEU A 22 9.66 -4.68 -0.18
N LEU A 23 9.37 -5.12 -1.41
CA LEU A 23 9.81 -6.43 -1.89
C LEU A 23 11.35 -6.51 -1.95
N LYS A 24 12.00 -5.48 -2.47
CA LYS A 24 13.46 -5.39 -2.53
C LYS A 24 14.09 -5.35 -1.13
N LEU A 25 13.43 -4.73 -0.16
CA LEU A 25 13.91 -4.69 1.23
C LEU A 25 14.08 -6.09 1.83
N MET A 26 13.20 -7.04 1.54
CA MET A 26 13.35 -8.42 2.01
C MET A 26 14.62 -9.07 1.46
N ILE A 27 14.96 -8.80 0.21
CA ILE A 27 16.21 -9.26 -0.42
C ILE A 27 17.41 -8.61 0.26
N GLU A 28 17.40 -7.29 0.46
CA GLU A 28 18.52 -6.58 1.08
C GLU A 28 18.76 -6.99 2.54
N LEU A 29 17.70 -7.21 3.32
CA LEU A 29 17.80 -7.71 4.70
C LEU A 29 18.48 -9.10 4.73
N THR A 30 18.15 -9.95 3.76
CA THR A 30 18.77 -11.27 3.62
C THR A 30 20.24 -11.15 3.21
N ASP A 31 20.58 -10.25 2.29
CA ASP A 31 21.95 -10.00 1.83
C ASP A 31 22.83 -9.44 2.95
N VAL A 32 22.28 -8.50 3.76
CA VAL A 32 23.00 -7.96 4.92
C VAL A 32 23.25 -9.04 5.97
N GLN A 33 22.31 -9.98 6.17
CA GLN A 33 22.54 -11.11 7.06
C GLN A 33 23.62 -12.05 6.54
N ASP A 34 23.63 -12.34 5.25
CA ASP A 34 24.67 -13.17 4.62
C ASP A 34 26.05 -12.55 4.81
N LEU A 35 26.17 -11.26 4.53
CA LEU A 35 27.42 -10.50 4.74
C LEU A 35 27.87 -10.56 6.21
N ARG A 36 26.97 -10.39 7.17
CA ARG A 36 27.27 -10.48 8.62
C ARG A 36 27.79 -11.85 9.01
N LEU A 37 27.18 -12.92 8.48
CA LEU A 37 27.62 -14.28 8.75
C LEU A 37 29.01 -14.55 8.15
N ASP A 38 29.30 -13.98 6.98
CA ASP A 38 30.61 -14.09 6.37
C ASP A 38 31.68 -13.27 7.14
N GLU A 39 31.37 -12.04 7.53
CA GLU A 39 32.22 -11.21 8.39
C GLU A 39 32.54 -11.90 9.72
N ALA A 40 31.57 -12.62 10.30
CA ALA A 40 31.74 -13.32 11.57
C ALA A 40 32.80 -14.41 11.50
N LYS A 41 32.93 -15.12 10.37
CA LYS A 41 33.98 -16.14 10.14
C LYS A 41 35.41 -15.56 10.18
N HIS A 42 35.55 -14.27 9.88
CA HIS A 42 36.82 -13.59 9.78
C HIS A 42 37.23 -12.79 11.03
N LYS A 43 36.48 -12.94 12.14
CA LYS A 43 36.81 -12.35 13.45
C LYS A 43 38.18 -12.89 13.93
N PHE A 44 38.84 -12.11 14.77
CA PHE A 44 40.12 -12.53 15.36
C PHE A 44 40.04 -13.85 16.17
N LEU A 45 38.90 -14.08 16.84
CA LEU A 45 38.61 -15.32 17.58
C LEU A 45 37.16 -15.75 17.22
N PRO A 46 36.98 -16.42 16.07
CA PRO A 46 35.66 -16.88 15.67
C PRO A 46 35.22 -18.04 16.58
N THR A 47 33.96 -18.07 16.95
CA THR A 47 33.33 -19.19 17.64
C THR A 47 33.01 -20.31 16.67
N GLU A 48 32.62 -21.49 17.17
CA GLU A 48 32.15 -22.57 16.30
C GLU A 48 30.88 -22.19 15.51
N GLU A 49 29.99 -21.40 16.11
CA GLU A 49 28.82 -20.84 15.42
C GLU A 49 29.20 -19.83 14.36
N ASP A 50 30.22 -19.00 14.58
CA ASP A 50 30.73 -18.07 13.57
C ASP A 50 31.31 -18.82 12.37
N LEU A 51 31.96 -20.00 12.58
CA LEU A 51 32.56 -20.81 11.52
C LEU A 51 31.51 -21.66 10.77
N ASN A 52 30.47 -22.12 11.46
CA ASN A 52 29.44 -22.99 10.92
C ASN A 52 28.04 -22.40 11.23
N PRO A 53 27.70 -21.21 10.68
CA PRO A 53 26.44 -20.56 10.99
C PRO A 53 25.25 -21.33 10.42
N ASN A 54 24.08 -21.17 11.05
CA ASN A 54 22.83 -21.63 10.49
C ASN A 54 22.42 -20.72 9.32
N MET A 55 22.53 -21.23 8.10
CA MET A 55 22.28 -20.48 6.85
C MET A 55 20.80 -20.44 6.45
N ARG A 56 19.88 -21.02 7.24
CA ARG A 56 18.48 -21.19 6.86
C ARG A 56 17.82 -19.90 6.38
N PHE A 57 18.00 -18.79 7.10
CA PHE A 57 17.40 -17.50 6.72
C PHE A 57 17.98 -16.95 5.43
N VAL A 58 19.29 -17.08 5.22
CA VAL A 58 19.99 -16.63 3.99
C VAL A 58 19.63 -17.52 2.81
N GLU A 59 19.46 -18.82 3.06
CA GLU A 59 19.10 -19.81 2.03
C GLU A 59 17.59 -19.95 1.81
N ASN A 60 16.79 -19.05 2.36
CA ASN A 60 15.34 -19.01 2.25
C ASN A 60 14.88 -19.07 0.78
N GLU A 61 14.09 -20.09 0.44
CA GLU A 61 13.69 -20.38 -0.93
C GLU A 61 12.74 -19.32 -1.50
N PHE A 62 11.87 -18.73 -0.66
CA PHE A 62 11.02 -17.62 -1.08
C PHE A 62 11.87 -16.41 -1.54
N VAL A 63 12.89 -16.02 -0.76
CA VAL A 63 13.77 -14.90 -1.12
C VAL A 63 14.58 -15.20 -2.38
N LYS A 64 15.03 -16.44 -2.57
CA LYS A 64 15.70 -16.85 -3.81
C LYS A 64 14.79 -16.68 -5.02
N ARG A 65 13.53 -17.11 -4.92
CA ARG A 65 12.55 -16.94 -6.00
C ARG A 65 12.19 -15.49 -6.23
N LEU A 66 12.03 -14.71 -5.16
CA LEU A 66 11.78 -13.27 -5.24
C LEU A 66 12.94 -12.54 -5.96
N ARG A 67 14.18 -12.90 -5.64
CA ARG A 67 15.37 -12.35 -6.29
C ARG A 67 15.48 -12.73 -7.77
N ALA A 68 15.04 -13.93 -8.13
CA ALA A 68 15.06 -14.44 -9.50
C ALA A 68 13.89 -13.94 -10.36
N ASP A 69 12.90 -13.27 -9.75
CA ASP A 69 11.76 -12.75 -10.49
C ASP A 69 12.18 -11.57 -11.38
N GLN A 70 12.02 -11.75 -12.70
CA GLN A 70 12.47 -10.79 -13.69
C GLN A 70 11.64 -9.50 -13.66
N THR A 71 10.35 -9.59 -13.34
CA THR A 71 9.47 -8.41 -13.26
C THR A 71 9.93 -7.46 -12.16
N LEU A 72 10.25 -8.00 -10.99
CA LEU A 72 10.81 -7.22 -9.88
C LEU A 72 12.19 -6.67 -10.23
N ALA A 73 13.08 -7.51 -10.77
CA ALA A 73 14.45 -7.12 -11.09
C ALA A 73 14.49 -5.97 -12.10
N ASP A 74 13.73 -6.06 -13.19
CA ASP A 74 13.67 -5.04 -14.24
C ASP A 74 13.12 -3.71 -13.68
N PHE A 75 12.08 -3.76 -12.83
CA PHE A 75 11.50 -2.57 -12.24
C PHE A 75 12.45 -1.88 -11.26
N VAL A 76 13.09 -2.66 -10.39
CA VAL A 76 14.07 -2.17 -9.41
C VAL A 76 15.24 -1.49 -10.12
N ASP A 77 15.72 -2.07 -11.23
CA ASP A 77 16.82 -1.50 -12.03
C ASP A 77 16.39 -0.21 -12.76
N ASP A 78 15.23 -0.22 -13.42
CA ASP A 78 14.69 0.96 -14.10
C ASP A 78 14.50 2.15 -13.15
N LYS A 79 13.91 1.91 -11.97
CA LYS A 79 13.65 2.96 -10.96
C LYS A 79 14.84 3.23 -10.05
N LYS A 80 15.92 2.46 -10.15
CA LYS A 80 17.11 2.56 -9.30
C LYS A 80 16.78 2.45 -7.81
N ILE A 81 15.86 1.55 -7.46
CA ILE A 81 15.45 1.32 -6.07
C ILE A 81 16.63 0.68 -5.33
N ASN A 82 17.13 1.36 -4.32
CA ASN A 82 18.33 0.97 -3.60
C ASN A 82 18.20 1.25 -2.11
N TRP A 83 18.45 0.23 -1.27
CA TRP A 83 18.50 0.35 0.19
C TRP A 83 19.93 0.46 0.75
N ARG A 84 20.94 0.34 -0.11
CA ARG A 84 22.35 0.36 0.31
C ARG A 84 22.82 1.74 0.77
N ASP A 85 22.18 2.79 0.27
CA ASP A 85 22.48 4.16 0.68
C ASP A 85 22.08 4.42 2.14
N ASP A 86 21.21 3.55 2.69
CA ASP A 86 20.67 3.58 4.04
C ASP A 86 21.06 2.34 4.86
N GLU A 87 22.29 1.91 4.72
CA GLU A 87 22.83 0.69 5.35
C GLU A 87 22.57 0.64 6.85
N LEU A 88 22.64 1.77 7.55
CA LEU A 88 22.38 1.83 8.99
C LEU A 88 20.95 1.45 9.31
N PHE A 89 19.98 1.98 8.57
CA PHE A 89 18.57 1.65 8.75
C PHE A 89 18.33 0.14 8.52
N VAL A 90 18.84 -0.40 7.41
CA VAL A 90 18.70 -1.83 7.08
C VAL A 90 19.30 -2.72 8.18
N ARG A 91 20.49 -2.37 8.70
CA ARG A 91 21.14 -3.11 9.79
C ARG A 91 20.33 -3.05 11.10
N LEU A 92 19.77 -1.90 11.46
CA LEU A 92 18.95 -1.77 12.67
C LEU A 92 17.64 -2.53 12.56
N LEU A 93 17.00 -2.51 11.38
CA LEU A 93 15.79 -3.28 11.12
C LEU A 93 16.09 -4.79 11.16
N LEU A 94 17.21 -5.21 10.57
CA LEU A 94 17.66 -6.60 10.65
C LEU A 94 17.88 -7.03 12.10
N ASP A 95 18.48 -6.20 12.96
CA ASP A 95 18.66 -6.51 14.39
C ASP A 95 17.33 -6.77 15.10
N LYS A 96 16.28 -6.04 14.74
CA LYS A 96 14.91 -6.29 15.26
C LYS A 96 14.37 -7.63 14.76
N ILE A 97 14.57 -7.93 13.48
CA ILE A 97 14.18 -9.23 12.89
C ILE A 97 14.88 -10.38 13.61
N LEU A 98 16.19 -10.32 13.76
CA LEU A 98 16.98 -11.40 14.39
C LEU A 98 16.59 -11.67 15.85
N ARG A 99 16.00 -10.67 16.55
CA ARG A 99 15.51 -10.79 17.92
C ARG A 99 14.04 -11.18 18.02
N SER A 100 13.32 -11.20 16.92
CA SER A 100 11.89 -11.51 16.90
C SER A 100 11.62 -12.99 17.18
N GLU A 101 10.47 -13.28 17.76
CA GLU A 101 10.00 -14.62 18.02
C GLU A 101 9.84 -15.41 16.72
N GLU A 102 9.31 -14.76 15.70
CA GLU A 102 9.08 -15.32 14.37
C GLU A 102 10.37 -15.84 13.72
N TYR A 103 11.45 -15.06 13.84
CA TYR A 103 12.75 -15.47 13.35
C TYR A 103 13.32 -16.64 14.13
N GLN A 104 13.27 -16.59 15.47
CA GLN A 104 13.81 -17.65 16.35
C GLN A 104 13.07 -18.98 16.10
N GLU A 105 11.74 -18.96 16.08
CA GLU A 105 10.95 -20.16 15.77
C GLU A 105 11.29 -20.74 14.40
N TYR A 106 11.44 -19.89 13.39
CA TYR A 106 11.83 -20.33 12.06
C TYR A 106 13.22 -20.98 12.03
N MET A 107 14.18 -20.41 12.74
CA MET A 107 15.56 -20.95 12.80
C MET A 107 15.63 -22.30 13.52
N GLU A 108 14.74 -22.58 14.46
CA GLU A 108 14.67 -23.83 15.22
C GLU A 108 13.88 -24.94 14.49
N MET A 109 13.15 -24.65 13.43
CA MET A 109 12.35 -25.65 12.70
C MET A 109 13.25 -26.79 12.18
N PRO A 110 12.81 -28.05 12.26
CA PRO A 110 13.62 -29.19 11.80
C PRO A 110 13.78 -29.22 10.28
N LYS A 111 12.79 -28.74 9.53
CA LYS A 111 12.79 -28.65 8.06
C LYS A 111 12.09 -27.40 7.59
N THR A 112 12.53 -26.89 6.45
CA THR A 112 11.88 -25.77 5.76
C THR A 112 11.24 -26.25 4.44
N SER A 113 10.43 -25.39 3.84
CA SER A 113 9.79 -25.55 2.54
C SER A 113 9.45 -24.16 2.02
N LEU A 114 9.16 -24.00 0.73
CA LEU A 114 8.75 -22.73 0.15
C LEU A 114 7.63 -22.05 0.96
N VAL A 115 6.62 -22.82 1.37
CA VAL A 115 5.49 -22.30 2.17
C VAL A 115 5.96 -21.80 3.56
N ARG A 116 6.85 -22.52 4.24
CA ARG A 116 7.40 -22.07 5.53
C ARG A 116 8.35 -20.89 5.38
N ASP A 117 9.10 -20.87 4.32
CA ASP A 117 10.01 -19.80 3.96
C ASP A 117 9.25 -18.50 3.59
N GLY A 118 8.10 -18.62 2.94
CA GLY A 118 7.18 -17.52 2.72
C GLY A 118 6.46 -17.08 4.00
N GLU A 119 5.98 -18.04 4.81
CA GLU A 119 5.28 -17.76 6.05
C GLU A 119 6.12 -16.94 7.04
N VAL A 120 7.41 -17.26 7.20
CA VAL A 120 8.27 -16.46 8.09
C VAL A 120 8.35 -15.01 7.59
N TRP A 121 8.52 -14.79 6.28
CA TRP A 121 8.55 -13.44 5.74
C TRP A 121 7.19 -12.73 5.85
N TYR A 122 6.09 -13.46 5.69
CA TYR A 122 4.76 -12.91 5.94
C TYR A 122 4.63 -12.40 7.39
N GLN A 123 5.04 -13.20 8.37
CA GLN A 123 4.98 -12.82 9.78
C GLN A 123 5.97 -11.69 10.12
N LEU A 124 7.19 -11.74 9.59
CA LEU A 124 8.18 -10.67 9.78
C LEU A 124 7.70 -9.34 9.20
N MET A 125 7.14 -9.35 7.98
CA MET A 125 6.55 -8.15 7.40
C MET A 125 5.41 -7.60 8.26
N LYS A 126 4.50 -8.48 8.69
CA LYS A 126 3.31 -8.09 9.46
C LYS A 126 3.63 -7.54 10.85
N LYS A 127 4.57 -8.17 11.57
CA LYS A 127 4.80 -7.92 13.01
C LYS A 127 6.04 -7.09 13.30
N VAL A 128 7.02 -7.06 12.40
CA VAL A 128 8.31 -6.42 12.65
C VAL A 128 8.57 -5.29 11.68
N VAL A 129 8.45 -5.51 10.37
CA VAL A 129 8.88 -4.55 9.35
C VAL A 129 7.85 -3.44 9.18
N LEU A 130 6.59 -3.77 8.82
CA LEU A 130 5.56 -2.76 8.54
C LEU A 130 5.18 -1.91 9.77
N PRO A 131 5.16 -2.45 11.02
CA PRO A 131 4.89 -1.64 12.20
C PRO A 131 6.11 -0.85 12.73
N ASP A 132 7.28 -0.95 12.08
CA ASP A 132 8.48 -0.28 12.54
C ASP A 132 8.37 1.24 12.43
N GLU A 133 8.47 1.95 13.54
CA GLU A 133 8.33 3.42 13.61
C GLU A 133 9.36 4.14 12.73
N ASN A 134 10.56 3.59 12.58
CA ASN A 134 11.61 4.20 11.77
C ASN A 134 11.41 3.93 10.27
N LEU A 135 10.65 2.91 9.88
CA LEU A 135 10.40 2.60 8.48
C LEU A 135 9.63 3.74 7.79
N LEU A 136 8.55 4.21 8.41
CA LEU A 136 7.75 5.32 7.86
C LEU A 136 8.57 6.61 7.77
N GLU A 137 9.29 6.97 8.84
CA GLU A 137 10.16 8.14 8.86
C GLU A 137 11.22 8.06 7.75
N HIS A 138 11.83 6.90 7.59
CA HIS A 138 12.81 6.66 6.54
C HIS A 138 12.18 6.79 5.13
N LEU A 139 11.04 6.16 4.87
CA LEU A 139 10.33 6.27 3.60
C LEU A 139 9.93 7.71 3.29
N GLN A 140 9.47 8.48 4.28
CA GLN A 140 9.15 9.91 4.11
C GLN A 140 10.39 10.76 3.80
N SER A 141 11.57 10.36 4.27
CA SER A 141 12.83 11.01 3.87
C SER A 141 13.18 10.76 2.40
N MET A 142 12.77 9.61 1.84
CA MET A 142 12.99 9.26 0.44
C MET A 142 11.98 9.95 -0.49
N SER A 143 10.74 10.13 -0.05
CA SER A 143 9.68 10.71 -0.88
C SER A 143 8.55 11.34 -0.05
N VAL A 144 8.16 12.56 -0.41
CA VAL A 144 7.00 13.26 0.17
C VAL A 144 5.65 12.61 -0.17
N TYR A 145 5.64 11.65 -1.11
CA TYR A 145 4.43 10.93 -1.50
C TYR A 145 4.14 9.73 -0.59
N TYR A 146 5.08 9.32 0.27
CA TYR A 146 4.86 8.17 1.14
C TYR A 146 4.20 8.60 2.45
N THR A 147 3.00 8.10 2.67
CA THR A 147 2.21 8.34 3.88
C THR A 147 2.04 7.05 4.67
N ASP A 148 1.50 7.15 5.89
CA ASP A 148 1.16 5.98 6.69
C ASP A 148 0.09 5.12 5.99
N ASP A 149 -0.91 5.76 5.38
CA ASP A 149 -1.97 5.06 4.63
C ASP A 149 -1.39 4.30 3.43
N ASP A 150 -0.46 4.91 2.69
CA ASP A 150 0.23 4.21 1.60
C ASP A 150 0.97 2.99 2.12
N LEU A 151 1.70 3.11 3.23
CA LEU A 151 2.43 1.98 3.82
C LEU A 151 1.50 0.86 4.25
N GLN A 152 0.35 1.18 4.86
CA GLN A 152 -0.64 0.19 5.29
C GLN A 152 -1.27 -0.53 4.09
N ILE A 153 -1.71 0.21 3.06
CA ILE A 153 -2.34 -0.35 1.87
C ILE A 153 -1.33 -1.18 1.06
N ILE A 154 -0.17 -0.62 0.78
CA ILE A 154 0.88 -1.28 -0.01
C ILE A 154 1.44 -2.49 0.73
N GLY A 155 1.56 -2.41 2.06
CA GLY A 155 1.93 -3.55 2.89
C GLY A 155 1.01 -4.77 2.70
N GLN A 156 -0.31 -4.56 2.53
CA GLN A 156 -1.25 -5.65 2.23
C GLN A 156 -0.95 -6.29 0.87
N PHE A 157 -0.58 -5.51 -0.14
CA PHE A 157 -0.19 -6.05 -1.45
C PHE A 157 1.12 -6.83 -1.39
N VAL A 158 2.10 -6.38 -0.60
CA VAL A 158 3.33 -7.13 -0.35
C VAL A 158 3.02 -8.47 0.31
N MET A 159 2.19 -8.50 1.35
CA MET A 159 1.78 -9.74 2.01
C MET A 159 1.02 -10.68 1.07
N LYS A 160 0.16 -10.13 0.21
CA LYS A 160 -0.53 -10.90 -0.83
C LYS A 160 0.47 -11.52 -1.82
N THR A 161 1.50 -10.79 -2.20
CA THR A 161 2.55 -11.28 -3.10
C THR A 161 3.31 -12.45 -2.49
N ILE A 162 3.64 -12.41 -1.19
CA ILE A 162 4.26 -13.55 -0.51
C ILE A 162 3.41 -14.81 -0.67
N ARG A 163 2.08 -14.71 -0.45
CA ARG A 163 1.16 -15.86 -0.64
C ARG A 163 1.13 -16.38 -2.07
N ARG A 164 1.19 -15.48 -3.06
CA ARG A 164 1.25 -15.88 -4.48
C ARG A 164 2.51 -16.67 -4.82
N PHE A 165 3.64 -16.37 -4.18
CA PHE A 165 4.85 -17.18 -4.30
C PHE A 165 4.68 -18.55 -3.64
N GLU A 166 4.04 -18.64 -2.48
CA GLU A 166 3.74 -19.90 -1.81
C GLU A 166 2.82 -20.80 -2.65
N ASP A 167 1.84 -20.21 -3.35
CA ASP A 167 0.92 -20.87 -4.26
C ASP A 167 1.55 -21.18 -5.63
N GLU A 168 2.83 -20.87 -5.83
CA GLU A 168 3.59 -21.10 -7.06
C GLU A 168 2.94 -20.49 -8.32
N GLU A 169 2.30 -19.32 -8.18
CA GLU A 169 1.72 -18.61 -9.31
C GLU A 169 2.79 -18.24 -10.36
N ALA A 170 2.41 -18.33 -11.65
CA ALA A 170 3.34 -18.04 -12.75
C ALA A 170 3.81 -16.57 -12.79
N GLN A 171 2.99 -15.66 -12.28
CA GLN A 171 3.30 -14.23 -12.17
C GLN A 171 2.92 -13.74 -10.76
N PRO A 172 3.78 -13.99 -9.75
CA PRO A 172 3.47 -13.65 -8.37
C PRO A 172 3.52 -12.14 -8.09
N ILE A 173 4.39 -11.39 -8.79
CA ILE A 173 4.45 -9.94 -8.66
C ILE A 173 3.19 -9.29 -9.23
N LEU A 174 2.55 -8.46 -8.42
CA LEU A 174 1.33 -7.76 -8.85
C LEU A 174 1.68 -6.65 -9.84
N PRO A 175 0.92 -6.51 -10.94
CA PRO A 175 1.08 -5.37 -11.84
C PRO A 175 0.57 -4.08 -11.16
N GLN A 176 1.07 -2.93 -11.60
CA GLN A 176 0.60 -1.63 -11.10
C GLN A 176 -0.90 -1.43 -11.34
N TYR A 177 -1.40 -1.87 -12.49
CA TYR A 177 -2.81 -1.80 -12.86
C TYR A 177 -3.31 -3.16 -13.33
N LYS A 178 -4.55 -3.48 -13.02
CA LYS A 178 -5.18 -4.75 -13.39
C LYS A 178 -5.39 -4.86 -14.90
N ASN A 179 -5.73 -3.74 -15.53
CA ASN A 179 -5.99 -3.62 -16.97
C ASN A 179 -5.91 -2.14 -17.41
N ASP A 180 -6.12 -1.88 -18.70
CA ASP A 180 -6.08 -0.55 -19.31
C ASP A 180 -7.15 0.41 -18.75
N ASP A 181 -8.33 -0.08 -18.40
CA ASP A 181 -9.39 0.75 -17.83
C ASP A 181 -9.01 1.21 -16.42
N ASP A 182 -8.41 0.32 -15.64
CA ASP A 182 -7.89 0.60 -14.31
C ASP A 182 -6.79 1.68 -14.35
N SER A 183 -5.88 1.58 -15.32
CA SER A 183 -4.80 2.57 -15.49
C SER A 183 -5.29 3.99 -15.81
N LYS A 184 -6.47 4.12 -16.39
CA LYS A 184 -7.07 5.41 -16.78
C LYS A 184 -8.09 5.92 -15.78
N PHE A 185 -8.52 5.07 -14.85
CA PHE A 185 -9.62 5.35 -13.92
C PHE A 185 -9.37 6.63 -13.11
N GLY A 186 -8.23 6.75 -12.45
CA GLY A 186 -7.92 7.90 -11.59
C GLY A 186 -7.92 9.23 -12.34
N GLU A 187 -7.29 9.28 -13.51
CA GLU A 187 -7.26 10.51 -14.33
C GLU A 187 -8.65 10.87 -14.89
N GLN A 188 -9.43 9.87 -15.28
CA GLN A 188 -10.79 10.07 -15.79
C GLN A 188 -11.72 10.54 -14.67
N LEU A 189 -11.67 9.90 -13.50
CA LEU A 189 -12.46 10.28 -12.34
C LEU A 189 -12.14 11.71 -11.91
N PHE A 190 -10.86 12.06 -11.78
CA PHE A 190 -10.43 13.41 -11.45
C PHE A 190 -10.96 14.44 -12.44
N SER A 191 -10.84 14.16 -13.74
CA SER A 191 -11.28 15.09 -14.81
C SER A 191 -12.78 15.33 -14.78
N LYS A 192 -13.56 14.25 -14.57
CA LYS A 192 -15.00 14.32 -14.46
C LYS A 192 -15.44 15.00 -13.16
N ALA A 193 -14.80 14.70 -12.04
CA ALA A 193 -15.10 15.32 -10.75
C ALA A 193 -14.94 16.83 -10.80
N VAL A 194 -13.89 17.34 -11.46
CA VAL A 194 -13.70 18.77 -11.68
C VAL A 194 -14.76 19.36 -12.61
N ALA A 195 -15.09 18.65 -13.71
CA ALA A 195 -16.08 19.13 -14.68
C ALA A 195 -17.51 19.16 -14.11
N GLU A 196 -17.85 18.21 -13.25
CA GLU A 196 -19.18 18.03 -12.67
C GLU A 196 -19.32 18.65 -11.28
N MET A 197 -18.32 19.38 -10.79
CA MET A 197 -18.27 19.90 -9.43
C MET A 197 -19.46 20.79 -9.09
N GLU A 198 -19.87 21.69 -9.98
CA GLU A 198 -21.01 22.60 -9.74
C GLU A 198 -22.33 21.83 -9.65
N GLU A 199 -22.53 20.86 -10.52
CA GLU A 199 -23.72 20.02 -10.52
C GLU A 199 -23.79 19.15 -9.25
N ASN A 200 -22.68 18.50 -8.89
CA ASN A 200 -22.62 17.67 -7.69
C ASN A 200 -22.81 18.50 -6.41
N ASN A 201 -22.25 19.69 -6.33
CA ASN A 201 -22.52 20.63 -5.24
C ASN A 201 -24.00 21.01 -5.16
N SER A 202 -24.67 21.20 -6.30
CA SER A 202 -26.12 21.50 -6.31
C SER A 202 -26.91 20.35 -5.68
N TYR A 203 -26.59 19.09 -5.94
CA TYR A 203 -27.22 17.96 -5.27
C TYR A 203 -26.94 17.95 -3.76
N ILE A 204 -25.71 18.15 -3.35
CA ILE A 204 -25.33 18.18 -1.93
C ILE A 204 -26.06 19.29 -1.18
N ASP A 205 -26.08 20.50 -1.72
CA ASP A 205 -26.69 21.68 -1.08
C ASP A 205 -28.21 21.54 -0.89
N GLN A 206 -28.89 20.78 -1.73
CA GLN A 206 -30.32 20.49 -1.55
C GLN A 206 -30.62 19.77 -0.24
N PHE A 207 -29.76 18.83 0.17
CA PHE A 207 -29.96 18.03 1.37
C PHE A 207 -29.38 18.68 2.62
N VAL A 208 -28.28 19.43 2.50
CA VAL A 208 -27.70 20.18 3.62
C VAL A 208 -28.69 21.20 4.15
N LYS A 209 -29.39 21.94 3.28
CA LYS A 209 -30.39 22.93 3.68
C LYS A 209 -31.60 22.35 4.43
N THR A 210 -31.99 21.10 4.13
CA THR A 210 -33.09 20.42 4.79
C THR A 210 -32.76 19.89 6.17
N GLU A 211 -31.51 19.57 6.44
CA GLU A 211 -31.01 19.05 7.71
C GLU A 211 -30.63 20.12 8.74
N LYS A 212 -30.98 21.40 8.51
CA LYS A 212 -30.59 22.56 9.36
C LYS A 212 -29.09 22.79 9.50
N TRP A 213 -28.31 22.30 8.55
CA TRP A 213 -26.88 22.58 8.48
C TRP A 213 -26.65 23.84 7.65
N ASP A 214 -25.68 24.62 8.09
CA ASP A 214 -25.26 25.81 7.34
C ASP A 214 -24.29 25.35 6.21
N VAL A 215 -24.72 25.56 4.96
CA VAL A 215 -23.94 25.21 3.76
C VAL A 215 -22.54 25.79 3.77
N GLU A 216 -22.37 26.96 4.39
CA GLU A 216 -21.07 27.65 4.51
C GLU A 216 -20.13 26.98 5.53
N ARG A 217 -20.65 26.08 6.37
CA ARG A 217 -19.89 25.36 7.41
C ARG A 217 -19.43 23.95 7.02
N ILE A 218 -19.73 23.49 5.80
CA ILE A 218 -19.26 22.21 5.35
C ILE A 218 -17.74 22.29 5.15
N ALA A 219 -16.99 21.36 5.76
CA ALA A 219 -15.57 21.26 5.54
C ALA A 219 -15.26 21.08 4.05
N LEU A 220 -14.26 21.80 3.55
CA LEU A 220 -13.87 21.71 2.14
C LEU A 220 -13.59 20.25 1.72
N MET A 221 -12.94 19.49 2.59
CA MET A 221 -12.65 18.09 2.32
C MET A 221 -13.91 17.23 2.19
N ASP A 222 -14.92 17.44 3.05
CA ASP A 222 -16.21 16.75 2.93
C ASP A 222 -16.87 17.02 1.57
N ARG A 223 -16.80 18.26 1.07
CA ARG A 223 -17.31 18.59 -0.26
C ARG A 223 -16.54 17.87 -1.36
N VAL A 224 -15.21 17.87 -1.29
CA VAL A 224 -14.36 17.20 -2.28
C VAL A 224 -14.66 15.71 -2.31
N VAL A 225 -14.74 15.06 -1.15
CA VAL A 225 -15.05 13.64 -1.00
C VAL A 225 -16.45 13.35 -1.58
N MET A 226 -17.46 14.11 -1.21
CA MET A 226 -18.84 13.89 -1.70
C MET A 226 -18.96 14.15 -3.20
N CYS A 227 -18.35 15.20 -3.74
CA CYS A 227 -18.37 15.48 -5.18
C CYS A 227 -17.68 14.36 -5.97
N THR A 228 -16.56 13.84 -5.50
CA THR A 228 -15.85 12.74 -6.15
C THR A 228 -16.67 11.44 -6.09
N ALA A 229 -17.28 11.14 -4.93
CA ALA A 229 -18.18 10.01 -4.76
C ALA A 229 -19.38 10.06 -5.74
N LEU A 230 -20.02 11.20 -5.86
CA LEU A 230 -21.16 11.37 -6.78
C LEU A 230 -20.74 11.24 -8.23
N THR A 231 -19.56 11.74 -8.60
CA THR A 231 -19.01 11.56 -9.94
C THR A 231 -18.78 10.07 -10.23
N GLU A 232 -18.19 9.32 -9.31
CA GLU A 232 -17.97 7.89 -9.47
C GLU A 232 -19.30 7.12 -9.57
N ILE A 233 -20.23 7.38 -8.65
CA ILE A 233 -21.54 6.74 -8.65
C ILE A 233 -22.31 6.99 -9.95
N ARG A 234 -22.23 8.18 -10.51
CA ARG A 234 -22.96 8.55 -11.74
C ARG A 234 -22.30 8.02 -13.01
N ASN A 235 -20.98 7.95 -13.06
CA ASN A 235 -20.25 7.69 -14.30
C ASN A 235 -19.68 6.28 -14.44
N TYR A 236 -19.61 5.50 -13.35
CA TYR A 236 -18.99 4.16 -13.36
C TYR A 236 -19.99 3.09 -12.93
N PRO A 237 -20.89 2.64 -13.84
CA PRO A 237 -21.96 1.71 -13.50
C PRO A 237 -21.47 0.32 -13.08
N SER A 238 -20.24 -0.04 -13.41
CA SER A 238 -19.59 -1.28 -12.99
C SER A 238 -19.22 -1.32 -11.50
N ILE A 239 -19.11 -0.15 -10.86
CA ILE A 239 -18.83 -0.06 -9.42
C ILE A 239 -20.15 -0.02 -8.66
N PRO A 240 -20.43 -0.99 -7.77
CA PRO A 240 -21.65 -0.96 -6.96
C PRO A 240 -21.72 0.27 -6.06
N VAL A 241 -22.90 0.88 -5.93
CA VAL A 241 -23.10 2.09 -5.10
C VAL A 241 -22.61 1.90 -3.67
N ASN A 242 -22.88 0.73 -3.08
CA ASN A 242 -22.47 0.48 -1.70
C ASN A 242 -20.93 0.43 -1.53
N VAL A 243 -20.20 0.00 -2.56
CA VAL A 243 -18.74 0.03 -2.56
C VAL A 243 -18.28 1.48 -2.55
N SER A 244 -18.75 2.30 -3.52
CA SER A 244 -18.39 3.72 -3.54
C SER A 244 -18.75 4.41 -2.22
N LEU A 245 -19.96 4.20 -1.68
CA LEU A 245 -20.34 4.82 -0.40
C LEU A 245 -19.38 4.46 0.73
N ASN A 246 -19.03 3.19 0.88
CA ASN A 246 -18.13 2.75 1.95
C ASN A 246 -16.74 3.37 1.80
N GLU A 247 -16.14 3.33 0.61
CA GLU A 247 -14.81 3.88 0.37
C GLU A 247 -14.76 5.40 0.67
N TYR A 248 -15.73 6.17 0.16
CA TYR A 248 -15.74 7.62 0.40
C TYR A 248 -16.10 8.01 1.82
N ILE A 249 -16.84 7.19 2.57
CA ILE A 249 -17.07 7.39 4.00
C ILE A 249 -15.78 7.17 4.80
N GLU A 250 -14.98 6.14 4.47
CA GLU A 250 -13.68 5.93 5.11
C GLU A 250 -12.72 7.09 4.77
N LEU A 251 -12.64 7.52 3.50
CA LEU A 251 -11.86 8.70 3.13
C LEU A 251 -12.27 9.95 3.92
N ALA A 252 -13.57 10.15 4.18
CA ALA A 252 -14.03 11.27 4.98
C ALA A 252 -13.60 11.18 6.45
N LYS A 253 -13.54 9.97 7.01
CA LYS A 253 -13.04 9.75 8.38
C LYS A 253 -11.55 10.05 8.50
N ASP A 254 -10.77 9.65 7.50
CA ASP A 254 -9.31 9.72 7.53
C ASP A 254 -8.81 11.13 7.20
N TYR A 255 -9.44 11.82 6.25
CA TYR A 255 -8.94 13.08 5.69
C TYR A 255 -9.74 14.34 6.06
N SER A 256 -10.80 14.21 6.87
CA SER A 256 -11.61 15.36 7.27
C SER A 256 -11.75 15.46 8.80
N THR A 257 -12.97 15.69 9.31
CA THR A 257 -13.21 15.84 10.74
C THR A 257 -13.72 14.54 11.39
N PRO A 258 -13.58 14.35 12.71
CA PRO A 258 -14.06 13.14 13.40
C PRO A 258 -15.56 12.81 13.18
N ARG A 259 -16.36 13.80 12.76
CA ARG A 259 -17.79 13.64 12.47
C ARG A 259 -18.11 13.52 10.99
N SER A 260 -17.13 13.70 10.12
CA SER A 260 -17.32 13.74 8.68
C SER A 260 -17.84 12.43 8.11
N GLY A 261 -17.39 11.29 8.59
CA GLY A 261 -17.88 9.99 8.13
C GLY A 261 -19.38 9.84 8.27
N GLN A 262 -19.97 10.24 9.42
CA GLN A 262 -21.41 10.19 9.65
C GLN A 262 -22.17 11.22 8.79
N PHE A 263 -21.64 12.43 8.68
CA PHE A 263 -22.23 13.50 7.88
C PHE A 263 -22.25 13.14 6.39
N VAL A 264 -21.11 12.74 5.83
CA VAL A 264 -20.95 12.32 4.43
C VAL A 264 -21.84 11.14 4.11
N ASN A 265 -21.92 10.15 5.01
CA ASN A 265 -22.83 9.01 4.85
C ASN A 265 -24.30 9.46 4.73
N GLY A 266 -24.76 10.33 5.61
CA GLY A 266 -26.13 10.86 5.59
C GLY A 266 -26.47 11.58 4.28
N ILE A 267 -25.61 12.50 3.87
CA ILE A 267 -25.81 13.31 2.64
C ILE A 267 -25.73 12.43 1.38
N LEU A 268 -24.70 11.60 1.24
CA LEU A 268 -24.54 10.75 0.06
C LEU A 268 -25.70 9.77 -0.11
N ASN A 269 -26.19 9.14 0.97
CA ASN A 269 -27.36 8.26 0.90
C ASN A 269 -28.62 9.02 0.46
N ALA A 270 -28.84 10.23 0.97
CA ALA A 270 -29.97 11.05 0.58
C ALA A 270 -29.93 11.44 -0.91
N VAL A 271 -28.73 11.87 -1.39
CA VAL A 271 -28.53 12.21 -2.81
C VAL A 271 -28.72 10.98 -3.70
N VAL A 272 -28.12 9.83 -3.34
CA VAL A 272 -28.24 8.57 -4.10
C VAL A 272 -29.71 8.14 -4.23
N ASN A 273 -30.49 8.22 -3.16
CA ASN A 273 -31.91 7.89 -3.19
C ASN A 273 -32.68 8.82 -4.14
N LYS A 274 -32.36 10.11 -4.16
CA LYS A 274 -32.93 11.05 -5.11
C LYS A 274 -32.52 10.72 -6.55
N LEU A 275 -31.26 10.48 -6.82
CA LEU A 275 -30.76 10.14 -8.16
C LEU A 275 -31.44 8.86 -8.70
N ARG A 276 -31.71 7.88 -7.83
CA ARG A 276 -32.51 6.69 -8.18
C ARG A 276 -33.97 7.02 -8.49
N ALA A 277 -34.61 7.85 -7.67
CA ALA A 277 -36.00 8.28 -7.89
C ALA A 277 -36.15 9.05 -9.20
N ASP A 278 -35.16 9.91 -9.52
CA ASP A 278 -35.13 10.72 -10.73
C ASP A 278 -34.60 9.90 -11.96
N LYS A 279 -34.30 8.62 -11.79
CA LYS A 279 -33.75 7.72 -12.82
C LYS A 279 -32.45 8.21 -13.47
N VAL A 280 -31.66 8.99 -12.74
CA VAL A 280 -30.31 9.44 -13.16
C VAL A 280 -29.33 8.29 -13.04
N ILE A 281 -29.49 7.44 -12.05
CA ILE A 281 -28.73 6.20 -11.88
C ILE A 281 -29.67 4.99 -11.83
N ILE A 282 -29.22 3.87 -12.39
CA ILE A 282 -30.03 2.64 -12.51
C ILE A 282 -29.57 1.56 -11.50
N LYS A 283 -28.39 1.77 -10.88
CA LYS A 283 -27.74 0.82 -9.96
C LYS A 283 -28.07 1.07 -8.47
#